data_0c7a22dbe31fad4e937f6c612970c55d
#
_entry.id   0c7a22dbe31fad4e937f6c612970c55d
#
_cell.length_a   1.000
_cell.length_b   1.000
_cell.length_c   1.000
_cell.angle_alpha   90.00
_cell.angle_beta   90.00
_cell.angle_gamma   90.00
#
_symmetry.space_group_name_H-M   'P 1'
#
loop_
_entity.id
_entity.type
_entity.pdbx_description
1 polymer ?
#
loop_
_entity_poly.entity_id
_entity_poly.type
_entity_poly.pdbx_seq_one_letter_code
_entity_poly.pdbx_strand_id
1 'polypeptide(L)'
;MPYFVQFLIDNWFIVIPLIVSIVVFLRIEKVRKAFILDPQQVIFYLNRKNATLIDIRNSKEFSEGKISQAKHVGPDIDLCKKEISKSSEKPIIIICQNGNYSLRMAADLKKENINVFTMKGGINSWRGENLPLIS
;
A
#
# COMPACT_ATOMS: atom_id res chain seq x y z
N MET A 1 2.00 39.64 19.85
CA MET A 1 2.05 39.61 18.37
C MET A 1 0.74 40.10 17.76
N PRO A 2 0.30 41.33 18.06
CA PRO A 2 -0.98 41.83 17.54
C PRO A 2 -1.02 41.93 16.02
N TYR A 3 0.11 42.25 15.39
CA TYR A 3 0.18 42.37 13.92
C TYR A 3 -0.01 41.04 13.19
N PHE A 4 0.49 39.95 13.74
CA PHE A 4 0.33 38.61 13.18
C PHE A 4 -1.14 38.15 13.22
N VAL A 5 -1.79 38.34 14.37
CA VAL A 5 -3.20 37.99 14.55
C VAL A 5 -4.09 38.84 13.63
N GLN A 6 -3.81 40.14 13.55
CA GLN A 6 -4.53 41.04 12.64
C GLN A 6 -4.37 40.62 11.21
N PHE A 7 -3.16 40.27 10.78
CA PHE A 7 -2.90 39.76 9.43
C PHE A 7 -3.72 38.49 9.11
N LEU A 8 -3.82 37.56 10.04
CA LEU A 8 -4.62 36.34 9.85
C LEU A 8 -6.10 36.66 9.70
N ILE A 9 -6.60 37.59 10.50
CA ILE A 9 -8.01 38.01 10.45
C ILE A 9 -8.31 38.71 9.13
N ASP A 10 -7.45 39.62 8.71
CA ASP A 10 -7.65 40.41 7.47
C ASP A 10 -7.55 39.52 6.19
N ASN A 11 -6.83 38.40 6.28
CA ASN A 11 -6.63 37.48 5.16
C ASN A 11 -7.27 36.10 5.37
N TRP A 12 -8.33 36.03 6.18
CA TRP A 12 -8.99 34.76 6.53
C TRP A 12 -9.43 33.93 5.32
N PHE A 13 -9.80 34.60 4.23
CA PHE A 13 -10.24 33.96 2.97
C PHE A 13 -9.12 33.21 2.25
N ILE A 14 -7.83 33.47 2.59
CA ILE A 14 -6.66 32.74 2.10
C ILE A 14 -6.23 31.72 3.16
N VAL A 15 -6.26 32.10 4.43
CA VAL A 15 -5.79 31.28 5.55
C VAL A 15 -6.66 30.01 5.73
N ILE A 16 -7.96 30.14 5.66
CA ILE A 16 -8.88 29.00 5.85
C ILE A 16 -8.70 27.94 4.77
N PRO A 17 -8.73 28.25 3.46
CA PRO A 17 -8.46 27.24 2.43
C PRO A 17 -7.09 26.58 2.55
N LEU A 18 -6.07 27.33 2.96
CA LEU A 18 -4.74 26.80 3.17
C LEU A 18 -4.73 25.77 4.29
N ILE A 19 -5.33 26.09 5.44
CA ILE A 19 -5.43 25.17 6.58
C ILE A 19 -6.22 23.92 6.17
N VAL A 20 -7.36 24.07 5.50
CA VAL A 20 -8.16 22.95 5.00
C VAL A 20 -7.35 22.06 4.08
N SER A 21 -6.60 22.65 3.14
CA SER A 21 -5.72 21.92 2.22
C SER A 21 -4.66 21.11 2.97
N ILE A 22 -4.02 21.69 3.96
CA ILE A 22 -3.00 21.02 4.78
C ILE A 22 -3.63 19.86 5.58
N VAL A 23 -4.79 20.08 6.20
CA VAL A 23 -5.49 19.05 6.97
C VAL A 23 -5.88 17.89 6.06
N VAL A 24 -6.44 18.18 4.88
CA VAL A 24 -6.81 17.16 3.89
C VAL A 24 -5.58 16.38 3.44
N PHE A 25 -4.49 17.07 3.12
CA PHE A 25 -3.23 16.45 2.72
C PHE A 25 -2.71 15.49 3.82
N LEU A 26 -2.66 15.94 5.08
CA LEU A 26 -2.21 15.12 6.20
C LEU A 26 -3.11 13.91 6.44
N ARG A 27 -4.42 14.05 6.23
CA ARG A 27 -5.37 12.93 6.34
C ARG A 27 -5.15 11.89 5.25
N ILE A 28 -4.97 12.34 4.01
CA ILE A 28 -4.68 11.44 2.87
C ILE A 28 -3.36 10.70 3.12
N GLU A 29 -2.33 11.40 3.55
CA GLU A 29 -1.02 10.82 3.84
C GLU A 29 -1.10 9.77 4.95
N LYS A 30 -1.81 10.05 6.02
CA LYS A 30 -2.03 9.10 7.12
C LYS A 30 -2.75 7.85 6.66
N VAL A 31 -3.81 8.00 5.85
CA VAL A 31 -4.55 6.86 5.31
C VAL A 31 -3.68 6.02 4.38
N ARG A 32 -2.90 6.66 3.50
CA ARG A 32 -1.97 5.94 2.62
C ARG A 32 -0.95 5.12 3.42
N LYS A 33 -0.33 5.71 4.43
CA LYS A 33 0.66 5.03 5.27
C LYS A 33 0.07 3.83 6.03
N ALA A 34 -1.21 3.86 6.36
CA ALA A 34 -1.87 2.77 7.07
C ALA A 34 -1.96 1.48 6.25
N PHE A 35 -1.86 1.55 4.93
CA PHE A 35 -1.94 0.40 4.03
C PHE A 35 -0.58 -0.06 3.49
N ILE A 36 0.49 0.62 3.86
CA ILE A 36 1.84 0.32 3.36
C ILE A 36 2.63 -0.34 4.49
N LEU A 37 3.12 -1.55 4.22
CA LEU A 37 3.97 -2.30 5.14
C LEU A 37 5.39 -2.34 4.60
N ASP A 38 6.38 -2.24 5.48
CA ASP A 38 7.76 -2.54 5.11
C ASP A 38 7.99 -4.06 5.05
N PRO A 39 9.10 -4.55 4.48
CA PRO A 39 9.34 -5.99 4.38
C PRO A 39 9.33 -6.74 5.72
N GLN A 40 9.79 -6.13 6.80
CA GLN A 40 9.78 -6.74 8.13
C GLN A 40 8.35 -6.89 8.67
N GLN A 41 7.51 -5.89 8.44
CA GLN A 41 6.08 -5.97 8.78
C GLN A 41 5.36 -7.04 7.95
N VAL A 42 5.71 -7.19 6.67
CA VAL A 42 5.17 -8.26 5.81
C VAL A 42 5.52 -9.63 6.39
N ILE A 43 6.75 -9.84 6.81
CA ILE A 43 7.17 -11.09 7.46
C ILE A 43 6.34 -11.36 8.72
N PHE A 44 6.15 -10.34 9.55
CA PHE A 44 5.31 -10.45 10.75
C PHE A 44 3.88 -10.87 10.40
N TYR A 45 3.26 -10.23 9.41
CA TYR A 45 1.90 -10.57 8.97
C TYR A 45 1.80 -11.99 8.42
N LEU A 46 2.79 -12.42 7.64
CA LEU A 46 2.83 -13.79 7.10
C LEU A 46 2.95 -14.84 8.20
N ASN A 47 3.81 -14.60 9.19
CA ASN A 47 4.11 -15.57 10.24
C ASN A 47 3.09 -15.57 11.38
N ARG A 48 2.55 -14.41 11.75
CA ARG A 48 1.71 -14.23 12.92
C ARG A 48 0.23 -14.06 12.62
N LYS A 49 -0.10 -13.51 11.46
CA LYS A 49 -1.48 -13.20 11.05
C LYS A 49 -2.01 -14.12 9.96
N ASN A 50 -1.22 -15.07 9.50
CA ASN A 50 -1.55 -15.92 8.35
C ASN A 50 -2.00 -15.13 7.12
N ALA A 51 -1.36 -14.00 6.87
CA ALA A 51 -1.69 -13.15 5.73
C ALA A 51 -1.54 -13.90 4.41
N THR A 52 -2.40 -13.58 3.46
CA THR A 52 -2.29 -14.04 2.08
C THR A 52 -1.45 -13.04 1.30
N LEU A 53 -0.36 -13.49 0.72
CA LEU A 53 0.53 -12.68 -0.10
C LEU A 53 0.22 -12.92 -1.58
N ILE A 54 -0.17 -11.88 -2.29
CA ILE A 54 -0.55 -11.94 -3.71
C ILE A 54 0.47 -11.18 -4.53
N ASP A 55 1.10 -11.86 -5.48
CA ASP A 55 2.07 -11.27 -6.41
C ASP A 55 1.36 -10.92 -7.72
N ILE A 56 1.31 -9.63 -8.04
CA ILE A 56 0.65 -9.09 -9.23
C ILE A 56 1.63 -8.75 -10.36
N ARG A 57 2.87 -9.23 -10.26
CA ARG A 57 3.85 -9.09 -11.33
C ARG A 57 3.51 -9.95 -12.54
N ASN A 58 4.14 -9.68 -13.68
CA ASN A 58 4.03 -10.57 -14.82
C ASN A 58 4.73 -11.92 -14.56
N SER A 59 4.45 -12.90 -15.41
CA SER A 59 4.99 -14.26 -15.23
C SER A 59 6.51 -14.31 -15.29
N LYS A 60 7.15 -13.47 -16.11
CA LYS A 60 8.60 -13.41 -16.26
C LYS A 60 9.26 -12.94 -14.95
N GLU A 61 8.80 -11.82 -14.41
CA GLU A 61 9.32 -11.27 -13.16
C GLU A 61 9.10 -12.23 -11.99
N PHE A 62 7.95 -12.87 -11.94
CA PHE A 62 7.64 -13.87 -10.92
C PHE A 62 8.57 -15.08 -10.99
N SER A 63 8.86 -15.57 -12.19
CA SER A 63 9.76 -16.73 -12.38
C SER A 63 11.22 -16.41 -12.08
N GLU A 64 11.65 -15.17 -12.21
CA GLU A 64 13.01 -14.73 -11.91
C GLU A 64 13.33 -14.69 -10.40
N GLY A 65 12.33 -14.64 -9.57
CA GLY A 65 12.49 -14.65 -8.11
C GLY A 65 11.21 -14.23 -7.41
N LYS A 66 10.78 -15.03 -6.46
CA LYS A 66 9.51 -14.84 -5.74
C LYS A 66 9.67 -15.12 -4.25
N ILE A 67 8.77 -14.56 -3.45
CA ILE A 67 8.64 -14.91 -2.04
C ILE A 67 7.90 -16.26 -1.98
N SER A 68 8.40 -17.21 -1.18
CA SER A 68 7.89 -18.59 -1.17
C SER A 68 6.40 -18.71 -0.87
N GLN A 69 5.85 -17.83 -0.03
CA GLN A 69 4.42 -17.84 0.33
C GLN A 69 3.54 -17.09 -0.67
N ALA A 70 4.11 -16.42 -1.69
CA ALA A 70 3.36 -15.61 -2.63
C ALA A 70 2.55 -16.46 -3.61
N LYS A 71 1.29 -16.08 -3.78
CA LYS A 71 0.43 -16.61 -4.85
C LYS A 71 0.51 -15.71 -6.06
N HIS A 72 0.86 -16.24 -7.20
CA HIS A 72 0.94 -15.49 -8.44
C HIS A 72 -0.45 -15.33 -9.06
N VAL A 73 -0.88 -14.09 -9.24
CA VAL A 73 -2.16 -13.75 -9.86
C VAL A 73 -1.94 -12.98 -11.17
N GLY A 74 -0.87 -12.19 -11.24
CA GLY A 74 -0.61 -11.31 -12.37
C GLY A 74 -1.28 -9.94 -12.20
N PRO A 75 -1.19 -9.07 -13.23
CA PRO A 75 -1.63 -7.68 -13.14
C PRO A 75 -3.14 -7.46 -13.28
N ASP A 76 -3.93 -8.51 -13.49
CA ASP A 76 -5.37 -8.42 -13.69
C ASP A 76 -6.09 -8.22 -12.34
N ILE A 77 -6.78 -7.09 -12.20
CA ILE A 77 -7.51 -6.77 -10.97
C ILE A 77 -8.66 -7.75 -10.70
N ASP A 78 -9.32 -8.28 -11.73
CA ASP A 78 -10.44 -9.21 -11.56
C ASP A 78 -9.96 -10.56 -11.01
N LEU A 79 -8.82 -11.04 -11.48
CA LEU A 79 -8.17 -12.24 -10.93
C LEU A 79 -7.72 -12.02 -9.50
N CYS A 80 -7.22 -10.83 -9.20
CA CYS A 80 -6.85 -10.44 -7.84
C CYS A 80 -8.06 -10.46 -6.90
N LYS A 81 -9.19 -9.91 -7.33
CA LYS A 81 -10.45 -9.95 -6.57
C LYS A 81 -10.93 -11.37 -6.30
N LYS A 82 -10.81 -12.25 -7.28
CA LYS A 82 -11.13 -13.68 -7.11
C LYS A 82 -10.28 -14.33 -6.02
N GLU A 83 -8.99 -14.09 -6.05
CA GLU A 83 -8.08 -14.64 -5.05
C GLU A 83 -8.36 -14.06 -3.64
N ILE A 84 -8.68 -12.78 -3.55
CA ILE A 84 -9.07 -12.12 -2.31
C ILE A 84 -10.33 -12.77 -1.73
N SER A 85 -11.32 -13.07 -2.56
CA SER A 85 -12.57 -13.68 -2.10
C SER A 85 -12.38 -15.08 -1.53
N LYS A 86 -11.34 -15.80 -1.93
CA LYS A 86 -10.98 -17.12 -1.39
C LYS A 86 -10.28 -17.03 -0.02
N SER A 87 -9.77 -15.88 0.34
CA SER A 87 -8.94 -15.65 1.54
C SER A 87 -9.76 -15.01 2.67
N SER A 88 -10.98 -15.48 2.93
CA SER A 88 -11.90 -14.87 3.90
C SER A 88 -11.22 -14.63 5.26
N GLU A 89 -11.41 -13.43 5.81
CA GLU A 89 -10.96 -12.98 7.14
C GLU A 89 -9.43 -12.88 7.34
N LYS A 90 -8.63 -13.28 6.37
CA LYS A 90 -7.17 -13.15 6.46
C LYS A 90 -6.72 -11.78 5.94
N PRO A 91 -5.68 -11.18 6.55
CA PRO A 91 -5.05 -10.01 5.96
C PRO A 91 -4.51 -10.33 4.57
N ILE A 92 -4.63 -9.39 3.63
CA ILE A 92 -4.19 -9.57 2.26
C ILE A 92 -3.12 -8.53 1.96
N ILE A 93 -2.01 -8.99 1.42
CA ILE A 93 -0.89 -8.16 1.03
C ILE A 93 -0.65 -8.35 -0.46
N ILE A 94 -0.69 -7.25 -1.22
CA ILE A 94 -0.43 -7.24 -2.65
C ILE A 94 0.98 -6.71 -2.87
N ILE A 95 1.77 -7.39 -3.68
CA ILE A 95 3.14 -6.98 -4.00
C ILE A 95 3.34 -6.88 -5.51
N CYS A 96 4.18 -5.94 -5.91
CA CYS A 96 4.67 -5.80 -7.27
C CYS A 96 6.18 -5.57 -7.26
N GLN A 97 6.79 -5.23 -8.41
CA GLN A 97 8.23 -5.09 -8.49
C GLN A 97 8.77 -3.93 -7.65
N ASN A 98 8.16 -2.75 -7.73
CA ASN A 98 8.65 -1.54 -7.07
C ASN A 98 7.67 -0.91 -6.05
N GLY A 99 6.50 -1.49 -5.86
CA GLY A 99 5.48 -1.01 -4.95
C GLY A 99 4.49 0.01 -5.54
N ASN A 100 4.72 0.55 -6.72
CA ASN A 100 3.86 1.59 -7.31
C ASN A 100 2.55 1.02 -7.87
N TYR A 101 2.65 -0.06 -8.62
CA TYR A 101 1.48 -0.71 -9.22
C TYR A 101 0.56 -1.31 -8.16
N SER A 102 1.13 -1.99 -7.16
CA SER A 102 0.36 -2.56 -6.06
C SER A 102 -0.34 -1.48 -5.23
N LEU A 103 0.29 -0.33 -5.04
CA LEU A 103 -0.33 0.80 -4.33
C LEU A 103 -1.55 1.34 -5.08
N ARG A 104 -1.46 1.48 -6.40
CA ARG A 104 -2.60 1.89 -7.23
C ARG A 104 -3.72 0.86 -7.20
N MET A 105 -3.40 -0.42 -7.31
CA MET A 105 -4.39 -1.49 -7.24
C MET A 105 -5.07 -1.52 -5.86
N ALA A 106 -4.32 -1.36 -4.78
CA ALA A 106 -4.89 -1.26 -3.44
C ALA A 106 -5.84 -0.08 -3.28
N ALA A 107 -5.50 1.06 -3.87
CA ALA A 107 -6.37 2.24 -3.88
C ALA A 107 -7.68 1.98 -4.64
N ASP A 108 -7.61 1.32 -5.78
CA ASP A 108 -8.79 0.95 -6.57
C ASP A 108 -9.68 -0.06 -5.83
N LEU A 109 -9.08 -1.05 -5.19
CA LEU A 109 -9.80 -2.02 -4.37
C LEU A 109 -10.49 -1.37 -3.16
N LYS A 110 -9.85 -0.38 -2.56
CA LYS A 110 -10.44 0.36 -1.44
C LYS A 110 -11.71 1.11 -1.83
N LYS A 111 -11.81 1.62 -3.06
CA LYS A 111 -13.03 2.25 -3.57
C LYS A 111 -14.22 1.28 -3.59
N GLU A 112 -13.96 -0.01 -3.65
CA GLU A 112 -14.95 -1.09 -3.59
C GLU A 112 -15.07 -1.71 -2.20
N ASN A 113 -14.59 -1.02 -1.16
CA ASN A 113 -14.56 -1.47 0.23
C ASN A 113 -13.73 -2.74 0.48
N ILE A 114 -12.77 -3.02 -0.39
CA ILE A 114 -11.81 -4.11 -0.22
C ILE A 114 -10.51 -3.53 0.36
N ASN A 115 -10.18 -3.92 1.59
CA ASN A 115 -9.00 -3.42 2.28
C ASN A 115 -7.85 -4.40 2.12
N VAL A 116 -6.75 -3.94 1.51
CA VAL A 116 -5.53 -4.72 1.31
C VAL A 116 -4.32 -3.90 1.71
N PHE A 117 -3.25 -4.58 2.08
CA PHE A 117 -1.94 -3.96 2.33
C PHE A 117 -1.06 -4.08 1.09
N THR A 118 -0.06 -3.23 1.01
CA THR A 118 1.00 -3.30 0.00
C THR A 118 2.36 -3.25 0.67
N MET A 119 3.37 -3.82 0.03
CA MET A 119 4.73 -3.77 0.53
C MET A 119 5.47 -2.56 -0.06
N LYS A 120 6.01 -1.72 0.81
CA LYS A 120 6.79 -0.56 0.42
C LYS A 120 8.01 -0.99 -0.41
N GLY A 121 8.15 -0.41 -1.59
CA GLY A 121 9.25 -0.72 -2.49
C GLY A 121 9.15 -2.06 -3.21
N GLY A 122 8.13 -2.87 -2.92
CA GLY A 122 7.88 -4.15 -3.59
C GLY A 122 9.02 -5.15 -3.44
N ILE A 123 9.18 -6.01 -4.43
CA ILE A 123 10.26 -7.03 -4.45
C ILE A 123 11.64 -6.38 -4.43
N ASN A 124 11.80 -5.21 -5.00
CA ASN A 124 13.08 -4.49 -4.96
C ASN A 124 13.52 -4.20 -3.53
N SER A 125 12.60 -3.78 -2.67
CA SER A 125 12.87 -3.54 -1.26
C SER A 125 13.17 -4.83 -0.50
N TRP A 126 12.46 -5.91 -0.81
CA TRP A 126 12.70 -7.24 -0.26
C TRP A 126 14.13 -7.72 -0.56
N ARG A 127 14.56 -7.57 -1.82
CA ARG A 127 15.95 -7.87 -2.21
C ARG A 127 16.96 -6.96 -1.53
N GLY A 128 16.64 -5.68 -1.41
CA GLY A 128 17.52 -4.69 -0.76
C GLY A 128 17.81 -5.01 0.70
N GLU A 129 16.90 -5.71 1.38
CA GLU A 129 17.09 -6.18 2.75
C GLU A 129 17.70 -7.60 2.82
N ASN A 130 18.17 -8.14 1.69
CA ASN A 130 18.75 -9.48 1.59
C ASN A 130 17.81 -10.60 2.08
N LEU A 131 16.52 -10.42 1.91
CA LEU A 131 15.54 -11.44 2.24
C LEU A 131 15.43 -12.50 1.15
N PRO A 132 15.12 -13.77 1.49
CA PRO A 132 15.21 -14.87 0.55
C PRO A 132 14.13 -14.82 -0.53
N LEU A 133 14.54 -15.09 -1.76
CA LEU A 133 13.67 -15.33 -2.90
C LEU A 133 13.95 -16.72 -3.45
N ILE A 134 12.91 -17.38 -3.96
CA ILE A 134 13.02 -18.65 -4.68
C ILE A 134 12.71 -18.47 -6.16
N SER A 135 13.16 -19.34 -7.00
CA SER A 135 12.87 -19.33 -8.43
C SER A 135 11.88 -20.42 -8.84
#